data_df193b0de164669efa0a6ba73d1848b9
#
_entry.id   df193b0de164669efa0a6ba73d1848b9
#
_cell.length_a   1.000
_cell.length_b   1.000
_cell.length_c   1.000
_cell.angle_alpha   90.00
_cell.angle_beta   90.00
_cell.angle_gamma   90.00
#
_symmetry.space_group_name_H-M   'P 1'
#
loop_
_entity.id
_entity.type
_entity.pdbx_description
1 polymer ?
#
loop_
_entity_poly.entity_id
_entity_poly.type
_entity_poly.pdbx_seq_one_letter_code
_entity_poly.pdbx_strand_id
1 'polypeptide(L)'
;MLQTLIRYALVGGGAAAIHLLLLLLLPRVGAPLPLANVAGYLTALLWGYVLHAVLTFRRQTSGELFPRRWLLLQLAINLSLSLGLPQLLPPLATHPVGIALLVFTPTAVNALVWWLAAHQVQRLRRGDGLAASALQFHADDLGLCTAVNDSILALADRGLLQGTSVMLNGSDLAGAVVAMAQRPQLNLVLHLVLTEGLPIAEQEQIPDLLNAQGELQLKVHRLLLLSFWPRSWDWPQLRRQRHQLRLEIEAQITRFCSLWPDRPLQIDGHQHVHLIPVVWRQLMVTRPHHPLAWVRTVHEPLPVGLPLGEWWSVLLTAGWLKWLLLQCLSQLQSPDLAARGIATNHWFAGALCTGRMGDCALQASLRSLRACLIGREHQQALVLLHPSEPLPSDRELERFAESRAFYRSPWRQREAQALLSGAGWMSRTK
;
A
#
# COMPACT_ATOMS: atom_id res chain seq x y z
N MET A 1 -2.88 22.10 -26.96
CA MET A 1 -3.52 20.91 -27.51
C MET A 1 -3.13 20.68 -28.98
N LEU A 2 -3.33 21.63 -29.89
CA LEU A 2 -3.00 21.48 -31.31
C LEU A 2 -1.53 21.10 -31.60
N GLN A 3 -0.55 21.74 -30.96
CA GLN A 3 0.87 21.39 -31.09
C GLN A 3 1.20 19.95 -30.67
N THR A 4 0.54 19.44 -29.66
CA THR A 4 0.73 18.04 -29.22
C THR A 4 0.18 17.05 -30.23
N LEU A 5 -0.98 17.37 -30.86
CA LEU A 5 -1.57 16.57 -31.92
C LEU A 5 -0.68 16.57 -33.18
N ILE A 6 -0.16 17.72 -33.57
CA ILE A 6 0.77 17.81 -34.73
C ILE A 6 2.03 16.97 -34.45
N ARG A 7 2.64 17.10 -33.28
CA ARG A 7 3.83 16.30 -32.94
C ARG A 7 3.50 14.81 -32.89
N TYR A 8 2.32 14.44 -32.35
CA TYR A 8 1.86 13.05 -32.33
C TYR A 8 1.73 12.49 -33.76
N ALA A 9 1.11 13.24 -34.68
CA ALA A 9 0.95 12.85 -36.07
C ALA A 9 2.31 12.72 -36.79
N LEU A 10 3.26 13.63 -36.56
CA LEU A 10 4.59 13.57 -37.15
C LEU A 10 5.38 12.34 -36.64
N VAL A 11 5.35 12.05 -35.35
CA VAL A 11 6.01 10.88 -34.78
C VAL A 11 5.38 9.58 -35.29
N GLY A 12 4.03 9.51 -35.31
CA GLY A 12 3.29 8.37 -35.87
C GLY A 12 3.53 8.16 -37.38
N GLY A 13 3.52 9.24 -38.16
CA GLY A 13 3.84 9.19 -39.58
C GLY A 13 5.27 8.71 -39.84
N GLY A 14 6.24 9.17 -39.03
CA GLY A 14 7.63 8.69 -39.09
C GLY A 14 7.74 7.19 -38.75
N ALA A 15 7.01 6.72 -37.74
CA ALA A 15 6.97 5.30 -37.40
C ALA A 15 6.42 4.45 -38.58
N ALA A 16 5.32 4.89 -39.19
CA ALA A 16 4.73 4.22 -40.35
C ALA A 16 5.68 4.19 -41.54
N ALA A 17 6.36 5.31 -41.82
CA ALA A 17 7.35 5.40 -42.92
C ALA A 17 8.54 4.44 -42.67
N ILE A 18 9.06 4.35 -41.44
CA ILE A 18 10.14 3.42 -41.08
C ILE A 18 9.69 1.97 -41.27
N HIS A 19 8.49 1.63 -40.79
CA HIS A 19 7.95 0.28 -40.97
C HIS A 19 7.83 -0.09 -42.44
N LEU A 20 7.23 0.80 -43.27
CA LEU A 20 7.08 0.59 -44.70
C LEU A 20 8.43 0.46 -45.37
N LEU A 21 9.38 1.33 -45.05
CA LEU A 21 10.73 1.30 -45.62
C LEU A 21 11.43 -0.05 -45.39
N LEU A 22 11.41 -0.52 -44.14
CA LEU A 22 12.03 -1.81 -43.80
C LEU A 22 11.29 -2.99 -44.43
N LEU A 23 9.96 -2.93 -44.52
CA LEU A 23 9.15 -3.95 -45.18
C LEU A 23 9.47 -4.06 -46.69
N LEU A 24 9.84 -2.95 -47.34
CA LEU A 24 10.18 -2.91 -48.77
C LEU A 24 11.67 -3.23 -49.04
N LEU A 25 12.59 -2.80 -48.18
CA LEU A 25 14.01 -2.95 -48.38
C LEU A 25 14.58 -4.31 -47.94
N LEU A 26 14.18 -4.84 -46.80
CA LEU A 26 14.73 -6.08 -46.26
C LEU A 26 14.51 -7.31 -47.18
N PRO A 27 13.34 -7.48 -47.82
CA PRO A 27 13.17 -8.57 -48.80
C PRO A 27 14.09 -8.45 -50.02
N ARG A 28 14.48 -7.21 -50.44
CA ARG A 28 15.39 -7.01 -51.55
C ARG A 28 16.82 -7.49 -51.29
N VAL A 29 17.18 -7.61 -50.00
CA VAL A 29 18.49 -8.15 -49.57
C VAL A 29 18.37 -9.60 -49.05
N GLY A 30 17.27 -10.28 -49.39
CA GLY A 30 17.06 -11.71 -49.12
C GLY A 30 16.40 -12.06 -47.78
N ALA A 31 15.95 -11.08 -46.99
CA ALA A 31 15.24 -11.36 -45.77
C ALA A 31 13.80 -11.88 -46.06
N PRO A 32 13.30 -12.91 -45.34
CA PRO A 32 11.92 -13.34 -45.46
C PRO A 32 10.94 -12.23 -45.08
N LEU A 33 9.83 -12.09 -45.81
CA LEU A 33 8.83 -11.05 -45.58
C LEU A 33 8.29 -10.98 -44.15
N PRO A 34 8.01 -12.12 -43.43
CA PRO A 34 7.62 -12.09 -42.02
C PRO A 34 8.69 -11.44 -41.14
N LEU A 35 9.98 -11.72 -41.38
CA LEU A 35 11.08 -11.16 -40.61
C LEU A 35 11.20 -9.65 -40.87
N ALA A 36 11.06 -9.22 -42.13
CA ALA A 36 11.03 -7.80 -42.50
C ALA A 36 9.89 -7.04 -41.82
N ASN A 37 8.70 -7.65 -41.72
CA ASN A 37 7.54 -7.08 -41.05
C ASN A 37 7.77 -6.93 -39.55
N VAL A 38 8.30 -7.97 -38.87
CA VAL A 38 8.63 -7.93 -37.44
C VAL A 38 9.71 -6.87 -37.16
N ALA A 39 10.78 -6.82 -37.96
CA ALA A 39 11.83 -5.83 -37.81
C ALA A 39 11.30 -4.39 -38.00
N GLY A 40 10.48 -4.18 -39.05
CA GLY A 40 9.82 -2.90 -39.30
C GLY A 40 8.93 -2.46 -38.13
N TYR A 41 8.10 -3.37 -37.60
CA TYR A 41 7.22 -3.11 -36.47
C TYR A 41 8.00 -2.76 -35.19
N LEU A 42 9.00 -3.55 -34.84
CA LEU A 42 9.80 -3.30 -33.62
C LEU A 42 10.57 -1.98 -33.70
N THR A 43 11.10 -1.65 -34.87
CA THR A 43 11.80 -0.36 -35.10
C THR A 43 10.84 0.82 -35.00
N ALA A 44 9.65 0.71 -35.60
CA ALA A 44 8.60 1.72 -35.49
C ALA A 44 8.10 1.90 -34.05
N LEU A 45 7.98 0.82 -33.29
CA LEU A 45 7.60 0.83 -31.88
C LEU A 45 8.64 1.58 -31.02
N LEU A 46 9.93 1.29 -31.22
CA LEU A 46 11.02 1.98 -30.51
C LEU A 46 11.11 3.46 -30.90
N TRP A 47 10.96 3.79 -32.18
CA TRP A 47 10.85 5.16 -32.65
C TRP A 47 9.73 5.93 -31.96
N GLY A 48 8.52 5.34 -31.89
CA GLY A 48 7.38 5.92 -31.21
C GLY A 48 7.64 6.11 -29.71
N TYR A 49 8.19 5.10 -29.05
CA TYR A 49 8.53 5.14 -27.63
C TYR A 49 9.48 6.31 -27.29
N VAL A 50 10.56 6.44 -28.03
CA VAL A 50 11.56 7.51 -27.80
C VAL A 50 10.99 8.88 -28.14
N LEU A 51 10.44 9.05 -29.34
CA LEU A 51 10.05 10.39 -29.82
C LEU A 51 8.74 10.89 -29.16
N HIS A 52 7.84 10.02 -28.76
CA HIS A 52 6.70 10.48 -27.95
C HIS A 52 7.18 11.01 -26.59
N ALA A 53 8.15 10.37 -25.94
CA ALA A 53 8.71 10.86 -24.68
C ALA A 53 9.44 12.20 -24.86
N VAL A 54 10.33 12.29 -25.86
CA VAL A 54 11.26 13.42 -26.02
C VAL A 54 10.64 14.62 -26.75
N LEU A 55 9.72 14.39 -27.69
CA LEU A 55 9.13 15.45 -28.55
C LEU A 55 7.67 15.70 -28.19
N THR A 56 6.82 14.68 -28.26
CA THR A 56 5.37 14.85 -28.12
C THR A 56 4.98 15.30 -26.72
N PHE A 57 5.49 14.60 -25.72
CA PHE A 57 5.17 14.82 -24.31
C PHE A 57 6.34 15.43 -23.50
N ARG A 58 7.24 16.15 -24.19
CA ARG A 58 8.44 16.75 -23.57
C ARG A 58 8.12 17.60 -22.33
N ARG A 59 6.98 18.32 -22.33
CA ARG A 59 6.56 19.13 -21.16
C ARG A 59 6.23 18.28 -19.94
N GLN A 60 5.69 17.08 -20.13
CA GLN A 60 5.31 16.15 -19.09
C GLN A 60 6.50 15.30 -18.61
N THR A 61 7.38 14.89 -19.53
CA THR A 61 8.49 13.99 -19.26
C THR A 61 9.81 14.72 -18.98
N SER A 62 9.90 16.04 -19.30
CA SER A 62 11.15 16.81 -19.36
C SER A 62 12.20 16.21 -20.30
N GLY A 63 11.77 15.43 -21.29
CA GLY A 63 12.63 14.75 -22.26
C GLY A 63 13.17 13.39 -21.80
N GLU A 64 12.80 12.90 -20.63
CA GLU A 64 13.14 11.54 -20.19
C GLU A 64 12.22 10.49 -20.81
N LEU A 65 12.73 9.29 -20.99
CA LEU A 65 11.95 8.18 -21.52
C LEU A 65 10.86 7.75 -20.55
N PHE A 66 9.77 7.25 -21.10
CA PHE A 66 8.72 6.63 -20.27
C PHE A 66 9.26 5.38 -19.54
N PRO A 67 8.74 5.02 -18.36
CA PRO A 67 9.04 3.73 -17.73
C PRO A 67 8.78 2.56 -18.69
N ARG A 68 9.72 1.60 -18.76
CA ARG A 68 9.69 0.47 -19.73
C ARG A 68 8.39 -0.34 -19.70
N ARG A 69 7.67 -0.35 -18.56
CA ARG A 69 6.35 -0.99 -18.43
C ARG A 69 5.31 -0.46 -19.43
N TRP A 70 5.38 0.84 -19.78
CA TRP A 70 4.47 1.42 -20.77
C TRP A 70 4.75 0.92 -22.18
N LEU A 71 6.02 0.68 -22.51
CA LEU A 71 6.41 0.04 -23.78
C LEU A 71 5.88 -1.40 -23.84
N LEU A 72 6.05 -2.18 -22.76
CA LEU A 72 5.54 -3.56 -22.68
C LEU A 72 4.01 -3.61 -22.72
N LEU A 73 3.33 -2.69 -22.03
CA LEU A 73 1.86 -2.58 -22.09
C LEU A 73 1.38 -2.25 -23.50
N GLN A 74 2.01 -1.32 -24.18
CA GLN A 74 1.68 -0.98 -25.57
C GLN A 74 1.88 -2.16 -26.50
N LEU A 75 3.00 -2.88 -26.37
CA LEU A 75 3.26 -4.10 -27.15
C LEU A 75 2.17 -5.15 -26.94
N ALA A 76 1.80 -5.43 -25.68
CA ALA A 76 0.76 -6.39 -25.34
C ALA A 76 -0.62 -5.98 -25.89
N ILE A 77 -1.01 -4.72 -25.73
CA ILE A 77 -2.28 -4.19 -26.27
C ILE A 77 -2.32 -4.29 -27.80
N ASN A 78 -1.26 -3.87 -28.48
CA ASN A 78 -1.22 -3.93 -29.94
C ASN A 78 -1.29 -5.36 -30.46
N LEU A 79 -0.57 -6.29 -29.81
CA LEU A 79 -0.64 -7.70 -30.18
C LEU A 79 -2.05 -8.27 -29.96
N SER A 80 -2.69 -7.96 -28.83
CA SER A 80 -4.06 -8.38 -28.53
C SER A 80 -5.07 -7.81 -29.53
N LEU A 81 -4.96 -6.52 -29.88
CA LEU A 81 -5.84 -5.89 -30.86
C LEU A 81 -5.63 -6.46 -32.26
N SER A 82 -4.37 -6.65 -32.68
CA SER A 82 -4.05 -7.14 -34.01
C SER A 82 -4.47 -8.60 -34.22
N LEU A 83 -4.41 -9.42 -33.20
CA LEU A 83 -4.85 -10.83 -33.26
C LEU A 83 -6.35 -10.99 -32.98
N GLY A 84 -6.89 -10.27 -32.00
CA GLY A 84 -8.25 -10.48 -31.50
C GLY A 84 -9.33 -9.78 -32.34
N LEU A 85 -9.12 -8.53 -32.78
CA LEU A 85 -10.15 -7.79 -33.51
C LEU A 85 -10.63 -8.47 -34.80
N PRO A 86 -9.74 -8.96 -35.68
CA PRO A 86 -10.18 -9.66 -36.90
C PRO A 86 -10.93 -10.96 -36.62
N GLN A 87 -10.61 -11.65 -35.50
CA GLN A 87 -11.25 -12.90 -35.13
C GLN A 87 -12.62 -12.71 -34.48
N LEU A 88 -12.75 -11.67 -33.64
CA LEU A 88 -14.00 -11.37 -32.93
C LEU A 88 -15.04 -10.72 -33.85
N LEU A 89 -14.60 -9.99 -34.86
CA LEU A 89 -15.46 -9.22 -35.76
C LEU A 89 -15.06 -9.47 -37.23
N PRO A 90 -15.25 -10.70 -37.76
CA PRO A 90 -14.86 -11.06 -39.14
C PRO A 90 -15.43 -10.11 -40.24
N PRO A 91 -16.68 -9.59 -40.11
CA PRO A 91 -17.23 -8.66 -41.10
C PRO A 91 -16.43 -7.35 -41.25
N LEU A 92 -15.65 -6.96 -40.22
CA LEU A 92 -14.80 -5.75 -40.31
C LEU A 92 -13.71 -5.89 -41.35
N ALA A 93 -13.23 -7.10 -41.64
CA ALA A 93 -12.15 -7.34 -42.60
C ALA A 93 -12.60 -7.22 -44.07
N THR A 94 -13.90 -7.26 -44.35
CA THR A 94 -14.47 -7.29 -45.71
C THR A 94 -15.10 -5.96 -46.13
N HIS A 95 -15.43 -5.07 -45.19
CA HIS A 95 -16.06 -3.80 -45.47
C HIS A 95 -15.07 -2.62 -45.29
N PRO A 96 -15.06 -1.60 -46.22
CA PRO A 96 -14.12 -0.49 -46.16
C PRO A 96 -14.09 0.25 -44.81
N VAL A 97 -15.25 0.47 -44.19
CA VAL A 97 -15.35 1.08 -42.85
C VAL A 97 -14.73 0.18 -41.81
N GLY A 98 -14.93 -1.15 -41.90
CA GLY A 98 -14.33 -2.12 -41.00
C GLY A 98 -12.81 -2.16 -41.10
N ILE A 99 -12.26 -2.11 -42.33
CA ILE A 99 -10.80 -2.01 -42.54
C ILE A 99 -10.25 -0.73 -41.92
N ALA A 100 -10.93 0.42 -42.10
CA ALA A 100 -10.55 1.66 -41.45
C ALA A 100 -10.54 1.55 -39.91
N LEU A 101 -11.55 0.92 -39.32
CA LEU A 101 -11.60 0.68 -37.88
C LEU A 101 -10.44 -0.21 -37.40
N LEU A 102 -10.11 -1.29 -38.13
CA LEU A 102 -8.98 -2.16 -37.81
C LEU A 102 -7.64 -1.42 -37.81
N VAL A 103 -7.46 -0.44 -38.72
CA VAL A 103 -6.24 0.36 -38.82
C VAL A 103 -6.17 1.47 -37.79
N PHE A 104 -7.28 2.19 -37.57
CA PHE A 104 -7.27 3.37 -36.69
C PHE A 104 -7.47 3.04 -35.21
N THR A 105 -8.10 1.91 -34.83
CA THR A 105 -8.28 1.53 -33.42
C THR A 105 -6.95 1.35 -32.68
N PRO A 106 -5.94 0.61 -33.18
CA PRO A 106 -4.63 0.54 -32.53
C PRO A 106 -3.98 1.92 -32.36
N THR A 107 -4.12 2.80 -33.36
CA THR A 107 -3.55 4.16 -33.32
C THR A 107 -4.20 5.01 -32.22
N ALA A 108 -5.52 4.96 -32.09
CA ALA A 108 -6.26 5.68 -31.06
C ALA A 108 -5.92 5.15 -29.66
N VAL A 109 -5.85 3.82 -29.51
CA VAL A 109 -5.46 3.19 -28.24
C VAL A 109 -4.01 3.54 -27.87
N ASN A 110 -3.09 3.55 -28.82
CA ASN A 110 -1.71 3.98 -28.60
C ASN A 110 -1.63 5.45 -28.15
N ALA A 111 -2.43 6.33 -28.73
CA ALA A 111 -2.50 7.72 -28.29
C ALA A 111 -2.95 7.83 -26.84
N LEU A 112 -3.96 7.06 -26.43
CA LEU A 112 -4.44 6.99 -25.05
C LEU A 112 -3.36 6.45 -24.10
N VAL A 113 -2.67 5.36 -24.46
CA VAL A 113 -1.60 4.76 -23.65
C VAL A 113 -0.48 5.76 -23.39
N TRP A 114 0.01 6.46 -24.44
CA TRP A 114 1.07 7.46 -24.27
C TRP A 114 0.61 8.71 -23.52
N TRP A 115 -0.65 9.11 -23.70
CA TRP A 115 -1.24 10.20 -22.93
C TRP A 115 -1.31 9.84 -21.43
N LEU A 116 -1.77 8.63 -21.09
CA LEU A 116 -1.79 8.13 -19.72
C LEU A 116 -0.38 8.05 -19.12
N ALA A 117 0.58 7.52 -19.88
CA ALA A 117 1.98 7.46 -19.48
C ALA A 117 2.55 8.84 -19.14
N ALA A 118 2.32 9.83 -20.03
CA ALA A 118 2.79 11.19 -19.86
C ALA A 118 2.18 11.86 -18.61
N HIS A 119 0.87 11.68 -18.40
CA HIS A 119 0.20 12.23 -17.23
C HIS A 119 0.66 11.57 -15.94
N GLN A 120 0.92 10.25 -15.96
CA GLN A 120 1.48 9.57 -14.79
C GLN A 120 2.88 10.09 -14.45
N VAL A 121 3.78 10.22 -15.44
CA VAL A 121 5.12 10.77 -15.23
C VAL A 121 5.03 12.21 -14.70
N GLN A 122 4.16 13.03 -15.27
CA GLN A 122 3.95 14.40 -14.81
C GLN A 122 3.43 14.44 -13.35
N ARG A 123 2.48 13.56 -13.00
CA ARG A 123 1.98 13.46 -11.62
C ARG A 123 3.09 13.08 -10.64
N LEU A 124 3.88 12.06 -10.98
CA LEU A 124 4.99 11.62 -10.14
C LEU A 124 6.02 12.72 -9.90
N ARG A 125 6.36 13.51 -10.93
CA ARG A 125 7.29 14.65 -10.82
C ARG A 125 6.75 15.79 -9.97
N ARG A 126 5.47 16.12 -10.11
CA ARG A 126 4.82 17.17 -9.28
C ARG A 126 4.77 16.75 -7.81
N GLY A 127 4.70 15.44 -7.53
CA GLY A 127 4.72 14.90 -6.16
C GLY A 127 6.05 15.11 -5.42
N ASP A 128 7.15 15.38 -6.12
CA ASP A 128 8.46 15.61 -5.49
C ASP A 128 8.51 16.94 -4.70
N GLY A 129 7.56 17.86 -4.93
CA GLY A 129 7.44 19.15 -4.22
C GLY A 129 6.38 19.17 -3.11
N LEU A 130 5.83 18.02 -2.67
CA LEU A 130 4.86 17.98 -1.57
C LEU A 130 5.51 18.29 -0.22
N ALA A 131 4.78 19.02 0.62
CA ALA A 131 5.20 19.32 1.98
C ALA A 131 5.51 18.02 2.75
N ALA A 132 6.63 17.97 3.44
CA ALA A 132 7.03 16.83 4.27
C ALA A 132 5.97 16.45 5.31
N SER A 133 5.15 17.41 5.76
CA SER A 133 4.05 17.22 6.71
C SER A 133 2.88 16.36 6.18
N ALA A 134 2.78 16.18 4.85
CA ALA A 134 1.73 15.35 4.26
C ALA A 134 2.03 13.83 4.37
N LEU A 135 3.28 13.45 4.61
CA LEU A 135 3.71 12.07 4.81
C LEU A 135 4.03 11.84 6.30
N GLN A 136 3.31 10.93 6.92
CA GLN A 136 3.48 10.55 8.31
C GLN A 136 4.10 9.15 8.38
N PHE A 137 5.34 9.05 8.82
CA PHE A 137 6.00 7.77 9.07
C PHE A 137 5.65 7.27 10.47
N HIS A 138 5.16 6.05 10.54
CA HIS A 138 4.62 5.46 11.73
C HIS A 138 5.22 4.07 11.97
N ALA A 139 5.60 3.78 13.21
CA ALA A 139 6.12 2.47 13.59
C ALA A 139 5.13 1.74 14.51
N ASP A 140 4.82 0.49 14.19
CA ASP A 140 4.03 -0.37 15.05
C ASP A 140 4.92 -1.11 16.08
N ASP A 141 4.28 -1.73 17.06
CA ASP A 141 4.84 -2.64 18.06
C ASP A 141 5.66 -1.99 19.18
N LEU A 142 5.55 -0.68 19.48
CA LEU A 142 6.16 -0.10 20.68
C LEU A 142 5.63 -0.84 21.92
N GLY A 143 6.47 -1.13 22.89
CA GLY A 143 6.12 -1.89 24.10
C GLY A 143 6.28 -3.40 23.96
N LEU A 144 6.43 -3.92 22.71
CA LEU A 144 6.62 -5.36 22.48
C LEU A 144 7.80 -5.92 23.29
N CYS A 145 8.98 -5.29 23.15
CA CYS A 145 10.19 -5.63 23.88
C CYS A 145 11.21 -4.48 23.77
N THR A 146 12.29 -4.56 24.56
CA THR A 146 13.33 -3.53 24.64
C THR A 146 13.98 -3.27 23.28
N ALA A 147 14.33 -4.31 22.53
CA ALA A 147 14.97 -4.14 21.20
C ALA A 147 14.09 -3.33 20.22
N VAL A 148 12.78 -3.57 20.22
CA VAL A 148 11.84 -2.82 19.36
C VAL A 148 11.67 -1.40 19.88
N ASN A 149 11.53 -1.21 21.20
CA ASN A 149 11.41 0.10 21.81
C ASN A 149 12.62 0.98 21.44
N ASP A 150 13.84 0.49 21.66
CA ASP A 150 15.07 1.23 21.38
C ASP A 150 15.17 1.64 19.89
N SER A 151 14.83 0.74 19.00
CA SER A 151 14.84 1.03 17.56
C SER A 151 13.84 2.12 17.17
N ILE A 152 12.59 2.03 17.64
CA ILE A 152 11.55 3.02 17.36
C ILE A 152 11.93 4.38 17.93
N LEU A 153 12.37 4.42 19.19
CA LEU A 153 12.72 5.66 19.88
C LEU A 153 13.94 6.34 19.24
N ALA A 154 14.96 5.57 18.87
CA ALA A 154 16.15 6.10 18.19
C ALA A 154 15.79 6.73 16.83
N LEU A 155 14.85 6.16 16.08
CA LEU A 155 14.36 6.73 14.83
C LEU A 155 13.47 7.96 15.06
N ALA A 156 12.64 7.97 16.10
CA ALA A 156 11.81 9.10 16.48
C ALA A 156 12.65 10.30 16.92
N ASP A 157 13.69 10.07 17.72
CA ASP A 157 14.61 11.12 18.19
C ASP A 157 15.39 11.79 17.05
N ARG A 158 15.56 11.07 15.91
CA ARG A 158 16.12 11.62 14.68
C ARG A 158 15.07 12.33 13.80
N GLY A 159 13.82 12.41 14.24
CA GLY A 159 12.72 13.02 13.48
C GLY A 159 12.25 12.19 12.28
N LEU A 160 12.63 10.90 12.20
CA LEU A 160 12.29 10.01 11.08
C LEU A 160 10.92 9.34 11.26
N LEU A 161 10.37 9.35 12.48
CA LEU A 161 9.02 8.89 12.80
C LEU A 161 8.21 10.03 13.41
N GLN A 162 6.97 10.18 13.00
CA GLN A 162 6.01 11.15 13.55
C GLN A 162 5.02 10.49 14.51
N GLY A 163 4.91 9.16 14.48
CA GLY A 163 4.02 8.42 15.37
C GLY A 163 4.44 6.97 15.59
N THR A 164 3.84 6.37 16.61
CA THR A 164 4.02 4.96 16.93
C THR A 164 2.78 4.39 17.58
N SER A 165 2.56 3.08 17.42
CA SER A 165 1.48 2.35 18.08
C SER A 165 2.01 1.47 19.19
N VAL A 166 1.41 1.56 20.40
CA VAL A 166 1.86 0.85 21.59
C VAL A 166 1.03 -0.39 21.89
N MET A 167 1.70 -1.53 22.06
CA MET A 167 1.13 -2.78 22.54
C MET A 167 1.13 -2.79 24.09
N LEU A 168 -0.05 -2.93 24.70
CA LEU A 168 -0.18 -2.89 26.16
C LEU A 168 0.17 -4.21 26.84
N ASN A 169 0.29 -5.27 26.08
CA ASN A 169 0.63 -6.62 26.53
C ASN A 169 2.04 -7.06 26.17
N GLY A 170 2.88 -6.15 25.66
CA GLY A 170 4.29 -6.43 25.35
C GLY A 170 5.15 -6.55 26.62
N SER A 171 6.32 -7.16 26.47
CA SER A 171 7.24 -7.46 27.58
C SER A 171 7.96 -6.22 28.15
N ASP A 172 8.01 -5.11 27.38
CA ASP A 172 8.64 -3.86 27.81
C ASP A 172 7.69 -2.64 27.69
N LEU A 173 6.43 -2.84 28.11
CA LEU A 173 5.48 -1.72 28.24
C LEU A 173 5.98 -0.65 29.22
N ALA A 174 6.63 -1.05 30.33
CA ALA A 174 7.13 -0.11 31.31
C ALA A 174 8.19 0.84 30.72
N GLY A 175 9.13 0.32 29.93
CA GLY A 175 10.09 1.13 29.20
C GLY A 175 9.43 2.08 28.20
N ALA A 176 8.41 1.60 27.47
CA ALA A 176 7.64 2.44 26.57
C ALA A 176 6.92 3.60 27.28
N VAL A 177 6.32 3.36 28.47
CA VAL A 177 5.65 4.40 29.25
C VAL A 177 6.62 5.50 29.65
N VAL A 178 7.78 5.12 30.21
CA VAL A 178 8.83 6.10 30.62
C VAL A 178 9.32 6.90 29.40
N ALA A 179 9.59 6.21 28.30
CA ALA A 179 10.10 6.86 27.10
C ALA A 179 9.12 7.84 26.45
N MET A 180 7.83 7.49 26.45
CA MET A 180 6.77 8.34 25.87
C MET A 180 6.45 9.57 26.72
N ALA A 181 6.69 9.55 28.02
CA ALA A 181 6.60 10.71 28.89
C ALA A 181 7.61 11.81 28.48
N GLN A 182 8.76 11.41 27.95
CA GLN A 182 9.83 12.33 27.47
C GLN A 182 9.60 12.83 26.05
N ARG A 183 8.60 12.29 25.32
CA ARG A 183 8.35 12.58 23.89
C ARG A 183 6.90 12.98 23.63
N PRO A 184 6.42 14.11 24.20
CA PRO A 184 5.03 14.55 24.03
C PRO A 184 4.67 14.83 22.56
N GLN A 185 5.66 15.16 21.72
CA GLN A 185 5.48 15.47 20.28
C GLN A 185 5.29 14.23 19.42
N LEU A 186 5.71 13.03 19.88
CA LEU A 186 5.51 11.79 19.13
C LEU A 186 4.07 11.35 19.27
N ASN A 187 3.36 11.20 18.14
CA ASN A 187 1.97 10.74 18.15
C ASN A 187 1.89 9.29 18.64
N LEU A 188 1.05 9.05 19.65
CA LEU A 188 0.88 7.73 20.27
C LEU A 188 -0.50 7.17 19.98
N VAL A 189 -0.54 5.96 19.45
CA VAL A 189 -1.75 5.23 19.08
C VAL A 189 -1.84 3.93 19.88
N LEU A 190 -3.02 3.53 20.33
CA LEU A 190 -3.25 2.22 20.93
C LEU A 190 -3.19 1.15 19.84
N HIS A 191 -2.20 0.25 19.92
CA HIS A 191 -2.11 -0.94 19.07
C HIS A 191 -2.93 -2.08 19.68
N LEU A 192 -4.20 -2.20 19.26
CA LEU A 192 -5.13 -3.18 19.79
C LEU A 192 -4.68 -4.60 19.44
N VAL A 193 -4.37 -5.42 20.44
CA VAL A 193 -3.91 -6.80 20.29
C VAL A 193 -4.99 -7.77 20.77
N LEU A 194 -5.42 -8.69 19.88
CA LEU A 194 -6.45 -9.69 20.16
C LEU A 194 -6.01 -11.11 19.78
N THR A 195 -4.83 -11.25 19.20
CA THR A 195 -4.40 -12.49 18.53
C THR A 195 -3.28 -13.23 19.25
N GLU A 196 -2.57 -12.57 20.16
CA GLU A 196 -1.39 -13.14 20.84
C GLU A 196 -1.04 -12.37 22.12
N GLY A 197 -0.19 -12.95 22.95
CA GLY A 197 0.24 -12.38 24.24
C GLY A 197 -0.79 -12.51 25.35
N LEU A 198 -0.48 -11.98 26.52
CA LEU A 198 -1.43 -12.01 27.64
C LEU A 198 -2.57 -11.00 27.44
N PRO A 199 -3.79 -11.30 27.88
CA PRO A 199 -4.88 -10.34 27.88
C PRO A 199 -4.64 -9.21 28.91
N ILE A 200 -5.33 -8.10 28.73
CA ILE A 200 -5.40 -7.02 29.71
C ILE A 200 -6.61 -7.19 30.63
N ALA A 201 -7.71 -7.76 30.12
CA ALA A 201 -8.84 -8.17 30.95
C ALA A 201 -8.47 -9.36 31.86
N GLU A 202 -9.20 -9.53 32.94
CA GLU A 202 -9.06 -10.71 33.82
C GLU A 202 -9.38 -12.00 33.06
N GLN A 203 -8.51 -12.99 33.12
CA GLN A 203 -8.60 -14.23 32.35
C GLN A 203 -9.92 -14.98 32.59
N GLU A 204 -10.42 -14.94 33.82
CA GLU A 204 -11.67 -15.59 34.25
C GLU A 204 -12.89 -15.00 33.52
N GLN A 205 -12.81 -13.75 33.06
CA GLN A 205 -13.90 -13.08 32.36
C GLN A 205 -13.92 -13.38 30.86
N ILE A 206 -12.79 -13.86 30.30
CA ILE A 206 -12.63 -14.04 28.85
C ILE A 206 -12.09 -15.43 28.43
N PRO A 207 -12.51 -16.53 29.08
CA PRO A 207 -11.93 -17.86 28.88
C PRO A 207 -12.03 -18.36 27.44
N ASP A 208 -13.05 -17.97 26.67
CA ASP A 208 -13.22 -18.42 25.27
C ASP A 208 -12.22 -17.77 24.29
N LEU A 209 -11.49 -16.73 24.72
CA LEU A 209 -10.50 -16.03 23.93
C LEU A 209 -9.07 -16.54 24.17
N LEU A 210 -8.88 -17.39 25.18
CA LEU A 210 -7.57 -17.80 25.66
C LEU A 210 -7.21 -19.23 25.25
N ASN A 211 -5.90 -19.49 25.13
CA ASN A 211 -5.33 -20.82 25.05
C ASN A 211 -5.11 -21.42 26.44
N ALA A 212 -4.58 -22.65 26.52
CA ALA A 212 -4.30 -23.34 27.77
C ALA A 212 -3.23 -22.63 28.63
N GLN A 213 -2.43 -21.74 28.05
CA GLN A 213 -1.41 -20.94 28.72
C GLN A 213 -1.95 -19.59 29.23
N GLY A 214 -3.25 -19.30 29.03
CA GLY A 214 -3.87 -18.02 29.37
C GLY A 214 -3.55 -16.88 28.41
N GLU A 215 -3.10 -17.18 27.20
CA GLU A 215 -2.75 -16.18 26.17
C GLU A 215 -3.87 -16.03 25.14
N LEU A 216 -4.01 -14.84 24.58
CA LEU A 216 -4.94 -14.56 23.50
C LEU A 216 -4.64 -15.43 22.26
N GLN A 217 -5.69 -16.07 21.72
CA GLN A 217 -5.54 -16.99 20.57
C GLN A 217 -6.51 -16.72 19.41
N LEU A 218 -7.14 -15.54 19.37
CA LEU A 218 -8.10 -15.21 18.35
C LEU A 218 -7.41 -14.99 17.00
N LYS A 219 -7.58 -15.92 16.08
CA LYS A 219 -7.04 -15.77 14.72
C LYS A 219 -7.94 -14.87 13.87
N VAL A 220 -7.32 -14.09 12.96
CA VAL A 220 -8.01 -13.17 12.06
C VAL A 220 -9.18 -13.83 11.32
N HIS A 221 -9.02 -15.07 10.83
CA HIS A 221 -10.10 -15.78 10.15
C HIS A 221 -11.29 -16.09 11.07
N ARG A 222 -11.06 -16.38 12.35
CA ARG A 222 -12.16 -16.57 13.34
C ARG A 222 -12.91 -15.26 13.60
N LEU A 223 -12.21 -14.14 13.72
CA LEU A 223 -12.83 -12.81 13.86
C LEU A 223 -13.66 -12.46 12.63
N LEU A 224 -13.17 -12.78 11.42
CA LEU A 224 -13.93 -12.62 10.17
C LEU A 224 -15.19 -13.50 10.17
N LEU A 225 -15.10 -14.77 10.54
CA LEU A 225 -16.26 -15.65 10.64
C LEU A 225 -17.29 -15.11 11.65
N LEU A 226 -16.86 -14.66 12.84
CA LEU A 226 -17.74 -14.02 13.82
C LEU A 226 -18.42 -12.75 13.30
N SER A 227 -17.81 -12.09 12.32
CA SER A 227 -18.34 -10.87 11.71
C SER A 227 -19.53 -11.13 10.80
N PHE A 228 -19.48 -12.19 10.01
CA PHE A 228 -20.47 -12.53 8.98
C PHE A 228 -21.55 -13.50 9.46
N TRP A 229 -21.41 -14.04 10.68
CA TRP A 229 -22.41 -14.93 11.23
C TRP A 229 -23.73 -14.19 11.49
N PRO A 230 -24.88 -14.65 10.93
CA PRO A 230 -26.16 -13.98 11.11
C PRO A 230 -26.54 -13.85 12.58
N ARG A 231 -26.95 -12.65 12.99
CA ARG A 231 -27.43 -12.42 14.38
C ARG A 231 -28.68 -13.22 14.72
N SER A 232 -29.48 -13.56 13.71
CA SER A 232 -30.66 -14.41 13.87
C SER A 232 -30.33 -15.85 14.30
N TRP A 233 -29.08 -16.30 14.09
CA TRP A 233 -28.57 -17.62 14.52
C TRP A 233 -27.66 -17.44 15.76
N ASP A 234 -28.13 -16.65 16.72
CA ASP A 234 -27.34 -16.18 17.85
C ASP A 234 -27.14 -17.29 18.89
N TRP A 235 -26.21 -18.18 18.60
CA TRP A 235 -25.84 -19.24 19.54
C TRP A 235 -25.23 -18.62 20.80
N PRO A 236 -25.59 -19.16 22.00
CA PRO A 236 -25.08 -18.64 23.28
C PRO A 236 -23.57 -18.49 23.34
N GLN A 237 -22.82 -19.41 22.69
CA GLN A 237 -21.37 -19.36 22.63
C GLN A 237 -20.85 -18.16 21.84
N LEU A 238 -21.47 -17.82 20.70
CA LEU A 238 -21.05 -16.66 19.88
C LEU A 238 -21.37 -15.33 20.57
N ARG A 239 -22.49 -15.27 21.31
CA ARG A 239 -22.83 -14.10 22.14
C ARG A 239 -21.77 -13.91 23.25
N ARG A 240 -21.40 -14.99 23.92
CA ARG A 240 -20.38 -14.99 24.95
C ARG A 240 -19.02 -14.54 24.42
N GLN A 241 -18.58 -15.08 23.28
CA GLN A 241 -17.32 -14.65 22.63
C GLN A 241 -17.32 -13.18 22.26
N ARG A 242 -18.43 -12.65 21.70
CA ARG A 242 -18.57 -11.21 21.38
C ARG A 242 -18.54 -10.34 22.65
N HIS A 243 -19.15 -10.81 23.73
CA HIS A 243 -19.10 -10.12 25.03
C HIS A 243 -17.68 -10.12 25.58
N GLN A 244 -17.01 -11.25 25.61
CA GLN A 244 -15.62 -11.37 26.06
C GLN A 244 -14.67 -10.50 25.21
N LEU A 245 -14.86 -10.49 23.88
CA LEU A 245 -14.11 -9.62 22.98
C LEU A 245 -14.27 -8.14 23.35
N ARG A 246 -15.48 -7.72 23.74
CA ARG A 246 -15.74 -6.37 24.22
C ARG A 246 -14.98 -6.08 25.52
N LEU A 247 -14.99 -7.01 26.48
CA LEU A 247 -14.27 -6.83 27.76
C LEU A 247 -12.77 -6.62 27.53
N GLU A 248 -12.14 -7.41 26.66
CA GLU A 248 -10.72 -7.24 26.35
C GLU A 248 -10.44 -5.90 25.67
N ILE A 249 -11.25 -5.49 24.69
CA ILE A 249 -11.12 -4.19 24.01
C ILE A 249 -11.26 -3.05 25.04
N GLU A 250 -12.25 -3.11 25.91
CA GLU A 250 -12.52 -2.11 26.94
C GLU A 250 -11.37 -2.03 27.95
N ALA A 251 -10.82 -3.17 28.35
CA ALA A 251 -9.68 -3.24 29.25
C ALA A 251 -8.43 -2.60 28.64
N GLN A 252 -8.13 -2.88 27.36
CA GLN A 252 -7.01 -2.25 26.65
C GLN A 252 -7.21 -0.74 26.53
N ILE A 253 -8.38 -0.25 26.15
CA ILE A 253 -8.69 1.18 26.05
C ILE A 253 -8.55 1.86 27.42
N THR A 254 -9.14 1.28 28.46
CA THR A 254 -9.09 1.84 29.82
C THR A 254 -7.65 1.93 30.32
N ARG A 255 -6.85 0.88 30.11
CA ARG A 255 -5.43 0.88 30.47
C ARG A 255 -4.63 1.93 29.70
N PHE A 256 -4.86 2.07 28.38
CA PHE A 256 -4.23 3.12 27.59
C PHE A 256 -4.55 4.52 28.14
N CYS A 257 -5.82 4.82 28.35
CA CYS A 257 -6.25 6.10 28.91
C CYS A 257 -5.72 6.37 30.33
N SER A 258 -5.55 5.33 31.14
CA SER A 258 -4.95 5.47 32.49
C SER A 258 -3.46 5.75 32.46
N LEU A 259 -2.72 5.17 31.49
CA LEU A 259 -1.28 5.40 31.33
C LEU A 259 -0.96 6.75 30.68
N TRP A 260 -1.84 7.24 29.81
CA TRP A 260 -1.66 8.49 29.07
C TRP A 260 -2.94 9.35 29.08
N PRO A 261 -3.37 9.88 30.25
CA PRO A 261 -4.64 10.60 30.39
C PRO A 261 -4.74 11.87 29.54
N ASP A 262 -3.61 12.51 29.25
CA ASP A 262 -3.55 13.76 28.46
C ASP A 262 -3.47 13.49 26.94
N ARG A 263 -3.43 12.25 26.50
CA ARG A 263 -3.36 11.90 25.08
C ARG A 263 -4.73 11.55 24.52
N PRO A 264 -5.08 12.02 23.32
CA PRO A 264 -6.32 11.60 22.68
C PRO A 264 -6.27 10.10 22.39
N LEU A 265 -7.41 9.42 22.59
CA LEU A 265 -7.52 8.01 22.22
C LEU A 265 -7.50 7.90 20.69
N GLN A 266 -6.45 7.29 20.16
CA GLN A 266 -6.27 6.92 18.77
C GLN A 266 -6.06 5.42 18.72
N ILE A 267 -6.65 4.74 17.72
CA ILE A 267 -6.62 3.27 17.67
C ILE A 267 -6.20 2.80 16.28
N ASP A 268 -5.32 1.83 16.29
CA ASP A 268 -5.12 0.88 15.21
C ASP A 268 -5.11 -0.54 15.79
N GLY A 269 -4.54 -1.54 15.11
CA GLY A 269 -4.53 -2.87 15.68
C GLY A 269 -3.52 -3.78 15.03
N HIS A 270 -2.96 -4.62 15.86
CA HIS A 270 -2.08 -5.70 15.44
C HIS A 270 -2.78 -6.56 14.39
N GLN A 271 -2.07 -6.88 13.30
CA GLN A 271 -2.66 -7.54 12.11
C GLN A 271 -3.90 -6.80 11.54
N HIS A 272 -4.05 -5.49 11.83
CA HIS A 272 -5.19 -4.65 11.44
C HIS A 272 -6.55 -5.17 11.93
N VAL A 273 -6.60 -5.84 13.09
CA VAL A 273 -7.83 -6.44 13.65
C VAL A 273 -8.95 -5.43 13.91
N HIS A 274 -8.61 -4.15 14.16
CA HIS A 274 -9.58 -3.07 14.37
C HIS A 274 -10.49 -2.81 13.16
N LEU A 275 -10.05 -3.21 11.93
CA LEU A 275 -10.85 -3.11 10.72
C LEU A 275 -11.88 -4.24 10.58
N ILE A 276 -11.79 -5.30 11.38
CA ILE A 276 -12.70 -6.44 11.26
C ILE A 276 -14.07 -6.07 11.84
N PRO A 277 -15.19 -6.31 11.13
CA PRO A 277 -16.50 -5.78 11.50
C PRO A 277 -16.99 -6.16 12.90
N VAL A 278 -16.64 -7.34 13.44
CA VAL A 278 -17.00 -7.70 14.82
C VAL A 278 -16.22 -6.85 15.82
N VAL A 279 -14.94 -6.61 15.60
CA VAL A 279 -14.09 -5.76 16.45
C VAL A 279 -14.55 -4.30 16.37
N TRP A 280 -14.74 -3.79 15.16
CA TRP A 280 -15.26 -2.43 14.94
C TRP A 280 -16.55 -2.17 15.70
N ARG A 281 -17.50 -3.11 15.65
CA ARG A 281 -18.77 -2.98 16.40
C ARG A 281 -18.55 -2.90 17.91
N GLN A 282 -17.61 -3.66 18.48
CA GLN A 282 -17.30 -3.56 19.90
C GLN A 282 -16.62 -2.22 20.26
N LEU A 283 -15.70 -1.75 19.44
CA LEU A 283 -15.10 -0.42 19.58
C LEU A 283 -16.16 0.68 19.60
N MET A 284 -17.18 0.59 18.77
CA MET A 284 -18.28 1.59 18.72
C MET A 284 -19.19 1.52 19.95
N VAL A 285 -19.29 0.37 20.61
CA VAL A 285 -20.05 0.24 21.88
C VAL A 285 -19.28 0.87 23.04
N THR A 286 -17.95 0.73 23.09
CA THR A 286 -17.09 1.31 24.14
C THR A 286 -16.88 2.83 23.97
N ARG A 287 -17.08 3.37 22.77
CA ARG A 287 -16.87 4.79 22.45
C ARG A 287 -17.58 5.80 23.38
N PRO A 288 -18.81 5.58 23.85
CA PRO A 288 -19.47 6.55 24.75
C PRO A 288 -18.68 6.85 26.01
N HIS A 289 -17.87 5.88 26.49
CA HIS A 289 -17.05 6.03 27.69
C HIS A 289 -15.66 6.62 27.38
N HIS A 290 -15.14 6.37 26.19
CA HIS A 290 -13.81 6.80 25.73
C HIS A 290 -13.90 7.42 24.32
N PRO A 291 -13.92 8.77 24.21
CA PRO A 291 -14.02 9.44 22.92
C PRO A 291 -12.86 9.05 21.98
N LEU A 292 -13.20 8.43 20.87
CA LEU A 292 -12.22 8.00 19.86
C LEU A 292 -11.92 9.15 18.90
N ALA A 293 -10.70 9.66 18.92
CA ALA A 293 -10.28 10.80 18.12
C ALA A 293 -9.86 10.41 16.70
N TRP A 294 -9.19 9.26 16.56
CA TRP A 294 -8.64 8.83 15.27
C TRP A 294 -8.57 7.30 15.15
N VAL A 295 -8.74 6.79 13.94
CA VAL A 295 -8.60 5.37 13.59
C VAL A 295 -7.82 5.23 12.29
N ARG A 296 -6.89 4.27 12.25
CA ARG A 296 -6.15 3.93 11.03
C ARG A 296 -7.07 3.29 10.00
N THR A 297 -6.95 3.74 8.76
CA THR A 297 -7.54 3.08 7.57
C THR A 297 -6.46 2.62 6.62
N VAL A 298 -6.78 1.64 5.78
CA VAL A 298 -5.85 1.08 4.79
C VAL A 298 -6.38 1.40 3.40
N HIS A 299 -6.10 2.62 2.92
CA HIS A 299 -6.34 3.05 1.54
C HIS A 299 -4.99 3.13 0.83
N GLU A 300 -4.46 1.98 0.41
CA GLU A 300 -3.10 1.86 -0.12
C GLU A 300 -3.09 1.76 -1.64
N PRO A 301 -2.51 2.74 -2.36
CA PRO A 301 -2.34 2.65 -3.80
C PRO A 301 -1.27 1.60 -4.15
N LEU A 302 -1.41 0.96 -5.30
CA LEU A 302 -0.38 0.03 -5.79
C LEU A 302 0.97 0.75 -5.96
N PRO A 303 2.07 0.16 -5.48
CA PRO A 303 3.39 0.79 -5.51
C PRO A 303 3.94 0.91 -6.93
N VAL A 304 4.21 2.14 -7.36
CA VAL A 304 4.70 2.44 -8.70
C VAL A 304 6.20 2.22 -8.78
N GLY A 305 6.63 1.34 -9.70
CA GLY A 305 8.05 1.04 -9.91
C GLY A 305 8.62 0.03 -8.91
N LEU A 306 7.78 -0.77 -8.27
CA LEU A 306 8.21 -1.91 -7.47
C LEU A 306 8.91 -2.93 -8.39
N PRO A 307 10.12 -3.44 -8.05
CA PRO A 307 10.81 -4.45 -8.84
C PRO A 307 10.02 -5.75 -8.99
N LEU A 308 10.20 -6.46 -10.11
CA LEU A 308 9.49 -7.72 -10.38
C LEU A 308 9.74 -8.78 -9.30
N GLY A 309 10.96 -8.85 -8.74
CA GLY A 309 11.27 -9.77 -7.65
C GLY A 309 10.45 -9.51 -6.38
N GLU A 310 10.16 -8.25 -6.06
CA GLU A 310 9.28 -7.90 -4.93
C GLU A 310 7.81 -8.23 -5.25
N TRP A 311 7.36 -8.04 -6.49
CA TRP A 311 6.03 -8.49 -6.92
C TRP A 311 5.85 -10.01 -6.81
N TRP A 312 6.86 -10.80 -7.19
CA TRP A 312 6.83 -12.25 -6.99
C TRP A 312 6.71 -12.60 -5.51
N SER A 313 7.42 -11.90 -4.66
CA SER A 313 7.30 -12.10 -3.21
C SER A 313 5.90 -11.78 -2.69
N VAL A 314 5.30 -10.67 -3.11
CA VAL A 314 3.91 -10.29 -2.75
C VAL A 314 2.91 -11.38 -3.20
N LEU A 315 3.11 -11.96 -4.39
CA LEU A 315 2.27 -13.03 -4.91
C LEU A 315 2.42 -14.32 -4.09
N LEU A 316 3.65 -14.74 -3.81
CA LEU A 316 3.95 -15.99 -3.09
C LEU A 316 3.52 -15.95 -1.62
N THR A 317 3.58 -14.79 -0.99
CA THR A 317 3.17 -14.60 0.42
C THR A 317 1.69 -14.28 0.59
N ALA A 318 0.90 -14.32 -0.49
CA ALA A 318 -0.49 -13.87 -0.51
C ALA A 318 -0.71 -12.45 0.03
N GLY A 319 0.32 -11.61 0.00
CA GLY A 319 0.25 -10.20 0.44
C GLY A 319 -0.82 -9.39 -0.29
N TRP A 320 -1.06 -9.70 -1.57
CA TRP A 320 -2.11 -9.10 -2.38
C TRP A 320 -3.54 -9.42 -1.87
N LEU A 321 -3.78 -10.65 -1.35
CA LEU A 321 -5.08 -11.01 -0.74
C LEU A 321 -5.32 -10.24 0.55
N LYS A 322 -4.28 -10.16 1.41
CA LYS A 322 -4.32 -9.33 2.62
C LYS A 322 -4.60 -7.87 2.27
N TRP A 323 -3.87 -7.32 1.31
CA TRP A 323 -4.05 -5.95 0.84
C TRP A 323 -5.48 -5.70 0.35
N LEU A 324 -6.02 -6.58 -0.52
CA LEU A 324 -7.40 -6.46 -1.03
C LEU A 324 -8.43 -6.52 0.10
N LEU A 325 -8.28 -7.46 1.03
CA LEU A 325 -9.15 -7.59 2.19
C LEU A 325 -9.15 -6.32 3.03
N LEU A 326 -7.98 -5.78 3.36
CA LEU A 326 -7.86 -4.57 4.17
C LEU A 326 -8.43 -3.33 3.47
N GLN A 327 -8.25 -3.22 2.15
CA GLN A 327 -8.91 -2.19 1.33
C GLN A 327 -10.43 -2.27 1.44
N CYS A 328 -11.00 -3.46 1.25
CA CYS A 328 -12.45 -3.67 1.37
C CYS A 328 -12.96 -3.35 2.78
N LEU A 329 -12.26 -3.81 3.83
CA LEU A 329 -12.66 -3.55 5.22
C LEU A 329 -12.60 -2.05 5.55
N SER A 330 -11.57 -1.33 5.09
CA SER A 330 -11.46 0.12 5.28
C SER A 330 -12.56 0.88 4.54
N GLN A 331 -12.90 0.48 3.32
CA GLN A 331 -14.01 1.09 2.58
C GLN A 331 -15.35 0.86 3.25
N LEU A 332 -15.58 -0.32 3.84
CA LEU A 332 -16.80 -0.62 4.58
C LEU A 332 -16.97 0.24 5.84
N GLN A 333 -15.87 0.64 6.47
CA GLN A 333 -15.90 1.47 7.69
C GLN A 333 -15.91 2.97 7.41
N SER A 334 -15.41 3.42 6.26
CA SER A 334 -15.26 4.85 5.94
C SER A 334 -16.53 5.66 6.11
N PRO A 335 -17.75 5.20 5.70
CA PRO A 335 -18.97 5.95 5.92
C PRO A 335 -19.33 6.09 7.41
N ASP A 336 -19.11 5.07 8.22
CA ASP A 336 -19.39 5.09 9.66
C ASP A 336 -18.40 6.01 10.41
N LEU A 337 -17.12 5.98 10.05
CA LEU A 337 -16.11 6.91 10.54
C LEU A 337 -16.50 8.37 10.26
N ALA A 338 -16.86 8.67 9.01
CA ALA A 338 -17.27 10.01 8.59
C ALA A 338 -18.53 10.48 9.31
N ALA A 339 -19.57 9.63 9.40
CA ALA A 339 -20.81 9.94 10.09
C ALA A 339 -20.62 10.23 11.59
N ARG A 340 -19.59 9.67 12.21
CA ARG A 340 -19.26 9.85 13.63
C ARG A 340 -18.23 10.95 13.88
N GLY A 341 -17.69 11.59 12.83
CA GLY A 341 -16.65 12.61 12.96
C GLY A 341 -15.34 12.08 13.50
N ILE A 342 -15.03 10.78 13.30
CA ILE A 342 -13.75 10.18 13.70
C ILE A 342 -12.72 10.45 12.62
N ALA A 343 -11.60 11.07 12.97
CA ALA A 343 -10.53 11.34 12.02
C ALA A 343 -9.82 10.06 11.57
N THR A 344 -9.20 10.10 10.39
CA THR A 344 -8.47 8.97 9.81
C THR A 344 -7.37 9.46 8.87
N ASN A 345 -6.41 8.61 8.53
CA ASN A 345 -5.49 8.88 7.42
C ASN A 345 -6.24 8.73 6.08
N HIS A 346 -5.93 9.60 5.12
CA HIS A 346 -6.54 9.57 3.79
C HIS A 346 -5.91 8.50 2.89
N TRP A 347 -4.60 8.30 3.03
CA TRP A 347 -3.82 7.32 2.28
C TRP A 347 -2.94 6.50 3.21
N PHE A 348 -2.54 5.34 2.74
CA PHE A 348 -1.74 4.39 3.51
C PHE A 348 -0.68 3.71 2.64
N ALA A 349 0.41 3.29 3.24
CA ALA A 349 1.36 2.34 2.64
C ALA A 349 1.95 1.43 3.71
N GLY A 350 2.20 0.17 3.35
CA GLY A 350 2.80 -0.84 4.23
C GLY A 350 1.94 -2.08 4.47
N ALA A 351 0.72 -2.17 3.90
CA ALA A 351 -0.08 -3.40 3.97
C ALA A 351 0.35 -4.43 2.93
N LEU A 352 0.55 -4.01 1.67
CA LEU A 352 0.96 -4.89 0.57
C LEU A 352 2.32 -5.54 0.82
N CYS A 353 3.28 -4.74 1.30
CA CYS A 353 4.64 -5.16 1.61
C CYS A 353 4.89 -5.24 3.13
N THR A 354 3.90 -5.65 3.93
CA THR A 354 4.02 -5.74 5.39
C THR A 354 5.26 -6.54 5.81
N GLY A 355 6.08 -5.94 6.69
CA GLY A 355 7.31 -6.54 7.18
C GLY A 355 8.41 -6.68 6.12
N ARG A 356 8.29 -5.96 4.98
CA ARG A 356 9.24 -5.94 3.86
C ARG A 356 9.37 -4.55 3.23
N MET A 357 9.13 -3.50 4.00
CA MET A 357 9.22 -2.10 3.57
C MET A 357 10.69 -1.60 3.52
N GLY A 358 11.60 -2.40 2.93
CA GLY A 358 12.96 -1.97 2.61
C GLY A 358 13.00 -0.89 1.51
N ASP A 359 14.20 -0.42 1.16
CA ASP A 359 14.41 0.74 0.26
C ASP A 359 13.54 0.73 -1.01
N CYS A 360 13.52 -0.39 -1.74
CA CYS A 360 12.77 -0.48 -3.00
C CYS A 360 11.26 -0.35 -2.79
N ALA A 361 10.71 -1.06 -1.79
CA ALA A 361 9.28 -1.04 -1.49
C ALA A 361 8.86 0.32 -0.93
N LEU A 362 9.65 0.89 -0.02
CA LEU A 362 9.41 2.21 0.55
C LEU A 362 9.40 3.30 -0.53
N GLN A 363 10.43 3.35 -1.39
CA GLN A 363 10.48 4.33 -2.48
C GLN A 363 9.33 4.17 -3.48
N ALA A 364 8.95 2.92 -3.83
CA ALA A 364 7.83 2.66 -4.73
C ALA A 364 6.50 3.13 -4.12
N SER A 365 6.28 2.87 -2.83
CA SER A 365 5.10 3.31 -2.08
C SER A 365 5.04 4.83 -1.97
N LEU A 366 6.15 5.48 -1.63
CA LEU A 366 6.24 6.95 -1.54
C LEU A 366 5.93 7.63 -2.87
N ARG A 367 6.43 7.10 -4.01
CA ARG A 367 6.06 7.62 -5.33
C ARG A 367 4.55 7.58 -5.55
N SER A 368 3.91 6.50 -5.16
CA SER A 368 2.46 6.35 -5.32
C SER A 368 1.66 7.27 -4.39
N LEU A 369 2.07 7.37 -3.12
CA LEU A 369 1.44 8.27 -2.15
C LEU A 369 1.55 9.73 -2.58
N ARG A 370 2.75 10.16 -3.00
CA ARG A 370 2.96 11.52 -3.53
C ARG A 370 2.03 11.80 -4.71
N ALA A 371 1.88 10.85 -5.64
CA ALA A 371 0.95 11.02 -6.76
C ALA A 371 -0.52 11.15 -6.32
N CYS A 372 -0.92 10.51 -5.24
CA CYS A 372 -2.27 10.63 -4.67
C CYS A 372 -2.50 11.95 -3.96
N LEU A 373 -1.46 12.53 -3.36
CA LEU A 373 -1.53 13.77 -2.59
C LEU A 373 -1.50 15.05 -3.45
N ILE A 374 -1.11 14.97 -4.72
CA ILE A 374 -1.06 16.13 -5.61
C ILE A 374 -2.41 16.83 -5.69
N GLY A 375 -2.43 18.14 -5.41
CA GLY A 375 -3.66 18.95 -5.40
C GLY A 375 -4.63 18.63 -4.24
N ARG A 376 -4.13 17.96 -3.21
CA ARG A 376 -4.89 17.55 -2.02
C ARG A 376 -4.11 17.89 -0.74
N GLU A 377 -3.73 19.15 -0.59
CA GLU A 377 -2.83 19.63 0.48
C GLU A 377 -3.36 19.39 1.90
N HIS A 378 -4.69 19.22 2.06
CA HIS A 378 -5.33 18.88 3.32
C HIS A 378 -5.31 17.37 3.65
N GLN A 379 -4.86 16.51 2.72
CA GLN A 379 -4.80 15.07 2.92
C GLN A 379 -3.45 14.63 3.45
N GLN A 380 -3.46 13.59 4.27
CA GLN A 380 -2.27 12.97 4.85
C GLN A 380 -2.19 11.50 4.46
N ALA A 381 -0.96 11.03 4.28
CA ALA A 381 -0.65 9.64 4.04
C ALA A 381 0.19 9.07 5.19
N LEU A 382 -0.21 7.92 5.69
CA LEU A 382 0.52 7.19 6.72
C LEU A 382 1.36 6.09 6.08
N VAL A 383 2.65 6.07 6.40
CA VAL A 383 3.61 5.04 5.96
C VAL A 383 3.95 4.17 7.16
N LEU A 384 3.50 2.92 7.12
CA LEU A 384 3.69 1.96 8.20
C LEU A 384 5.00 1.19 8.04
N LEU A 385 5.75 1.08 9.14
CA LEU A 385 6.98 0.29 9.25
C LEU A 385 6.99 -0.48 10.58
N HIS A 386 7.86 -1.50 10.63
CA HIS A 386 8.09 -2.33 11.83
C HIS A 386 9.60 -2.41 12.09
N PRO A 387 10.28 -1.28 12.38
CA PRO A 387 11.72 -1.29 12.55
C PRO A 387 12.14 -2.03 13.83
N SER A 388 13.25 -2.77 13.76
CA SER A 388 13.91 -3.35 14.93
C SER A 388 15.39 -3.61 14.62
N GLU A 389 16.27 -2.94 15.36
CA GLU A 389 17.72 -3.14 15.32
C GLU A 389 18.32 -2.85 16.70
N PRO A 390 18.77 -3.89 17.44
CA PRO A 390 18.86 -5.30 17.05
C PRO A 390 17.51 -6.01 16.93
N LEU A 391 17.50 -7.25 16.43
CA LEU A 391 16.29 -8.07 16.41
C LEU A 391 15.98 -8.62 17.82
N PRO A 392 14.70 -8.80 18.19
CA PRO A 392 14.31 -9.38 19.45
C PRO A 392 14.87 -10.79 19.67
N SER A 393 15.22 -11.11 20.92
CA SER A 393 15.61 -12.45 21.36
C SER A 393 14.37 -13.37 21.52
N ASP A 394 14.61 -14.69 21.55
CA ASP A 394 13.54 -15.67 21.78
C ASP A 394 12.89 -15.51 23.14
N ARG A 395 13.65 -15.11 24.17
CA ARG A 395 13.15 -14.85 25.53
C ARG A 395 12.19 -13.67 25.58
N GLU A 396 12.49 -12.59 24.85
CA GLU A 396 11.63 -11.42 24.77
C GLU A 396 10.29 -11.72 24.05
N LEU A 397 10.28 -12.72 23.17
CA LEU A 397 9.13 -13.14 22.35
C LEU A 397 8.47 -14.43 22.85
N GLU A 398 8.72 -14.85 24.09
CA GLU A 398 8.18 -16.12 24.63
C GLU A 398 6.67 -16.21 24.47
N ARG A 399 5.95 -15.12 24.75
CA ARG A 399 4.48 -15.03 24.69
C ARG A 399 3.92 -14.61 23.33
N PHE A 400 4.80 -14.47 22.32
CA PHE A 400 4.45 -14.07 20.96
C PHE A 400 4.92 -15.13 19.94
N ALA A 401 4.71 -16.38 20.27
CA ALA A 401 5.23 -17.53 19.53
C ALA A 401 4.70 -17.59 18.08
N GLU A 402 3.43 -17.24 17.85
CA GLU A 402 2.81 -17.28 16.53
C GLU A 402 3.45 -16.26 15.55
N SER A 403 3.76 -15.05 16.03
CA SER A 403 4.38 -14.00 15.20
C SER A 403 5.89 -13.92 15.34
N ARG A 404 6.54 -14.86 16.05
CA ARG A 404 7.99 -14.86 16.30
C ARG A 404 8.81 -14.72 15.02
N ALA A 405 8.46 -15.45 13.97
CA ALA A 405 9.15 -15.39 12.69
C ALA A 405 9.08 -13.99 12.05
N PHE A 406 7.96 -13.29 12.21
CA PHE A 406 7.78 -11.91 11.77
C PHE A 406 8.63 -10.96 12.62
N TYR A 407 8.58 -11.07 13.94
CA TYR A 407 9.32 -10.19 14.85
C TYR A 407 10.85 -10.36 14.72
N ARG A 408 11.34 -11.56 14.39
CA ARG A 408 12.76 -11.85 14.15
C ARG A 408 13.19 -11.77 12.69
N SER A 409 12.32 -11.27 11.82
CA SER A 409 12.64 -11.13 10.41
C SER A 409 13.76 -10.11 10.19
N PRO A 410 14.82 -10.44 9.42
CA PRO A 410 15.87 -9.48 9.04
C PRO A 410 15.33 -8.26 8.28
N TRP A 411 14.12 -8.33 7.78
CA TRP A 411 13.49 -7.20 7.11
C TRP A 411 13.21 -6.04 8.05
N ARG A 412 13.00 -6.28 9.35
CA ARG A 412 12.81 -5.20 10.35
C ARG A 412 14.08 -4.33 10.47
N GLN A 413 15.26 -4.93 10.36
CA GLN A 413 16.52 -4.18 10.28
C GLN A 413 16.60 -3.37 8.98
N ARG A 414 16.19 -3.97 7.85
CA ARG A 414 16.17 -3.28 6.55
C ARG A 414 15.17 -2.12 6.53
N GLU A 415 14.05 -2.22 7.24
CA GLU A 415 13.11 -1.12 7.41
C GLU A 415 13.71 0.04 8.22
N ALA A 416 14.42 -0.26 9.31
CA ALA A 416 15.17 0.75 10.07
C ALA A 416 16.24 1.43 9.20
N GLN A 417 17.02 0.64 8.46
CA GLN A 417 18.05 1.15 7.56
C GLN A 417 17.48 1.97 6.40
N ALA A 418 16.33 1.58 5.84
CA ALA A 418 15.65 2.33 4.79
C ALA A 418 15.22 3.72 5.26
N LEU A 419 14.77 3.86 6.51
CA LEU A 419 14.50 5.18 7.10
C LEU A 419 15.77 5.99 7.30
N LEU A 420 16.85 5.37 7.79
CA LEU A 420 18.13 6.04 8.02
C LEU A 420 18.77 6.51 6.71
N SER A 421 18.78 5.68 5.68
CA SER A 421 19.30 6.03 4.34
C SER A 421 18.43 7.08 3.65
N GLY A 422 17.13 7.05 3.91
CA GLY A 422 16.14 7.98 3.37
C GLY A 422 16.15 9.38 3.99
N ALA A 423 16.85 9.61 5.08
CA ALA A 423 16.96 10.92 5.72
C ALA A 423 17.40 12.03 4.75
N GLY A 424 18.25 11.70 3.76
CA GLY A 424 18.74 12.60 2.74
C GLY A 424 17.70 13.07 1.72
N TRP A 425 16.63 12.30 1.45
CA TRP A 425 15.57 12.72 0.51
C TRP A 425 14.31 13.24 1.23
N MET A 426 14.16 12.96 2.52
CA MET A 426 13.19 13.67 3.37
C MET A 426 13.61 15.13 3.64
N SER A 427 14.93 15.43 3.69
CA SER A 427 15.45 16.77 3.91
C SER A 427 15.48 17.66 2.67
N ARG A 428 15.39 17.13 1.46
CA ARG A 428 15.38 17.90 0.20
C ARG A 428 14.03 18.57 -0.12
N THR A 429 13.06 18.47 0.78
CA THR A 429 11.73 19.07 0.68
C THR A 429 11.57 20.32 1.56
N LYS A 430 12.70 20.97 1.96
CA LYS A 430 12.70 22.30 2.57
C LYS A 430 12.79 23.40 1.53
#